data_29e307bca9db3d03f1cb2630ceca745c
#
_entry.id   29e307bca9db3d03f1cb2630ceca745c
#
_cell.length_a   1.000
_cell.length_b   1.000
_cell.length_c   1.000
_cell.angle_alpha   90.00
_cell.angle_beta   90.00
_cell.angle_gamma   90.00
#
_symmetry.space_group_name_H-M   'P 1'
#
loop_
_entity.id
_entity.type
_entity.pdbx_description
1 polymer ?
#
loop_
_entity_poly.entity_id
_entity_poly.type
_entity_poly.pdbx_seq_one_letter_code
_entity_poly.pdbx_strand_id
1 'polypeptide(L)'
;EMCIRDRSYILKHRISISRYGDGEILLMEGYPIGFQKEDAALARRLREIARNPIPQHRVCIPDVFSGISSYNKESRNFWKDFLFRGNGLTLFNKYFQSGPYLNTQISRFYEHLKDKTETPQYISLWRQIFHNRHLILVEGTGSKLGFHNDLFEGAASIRRIVCPAENAFNYYHAILETTLDKAKGMDFLVLIALGPTATVLAHDLAEHGVQSIDVGHIDIEYEWFQMKATSKVPVPWRYVNELSLIHISEPTRRVVIS
;
A
#
# COMPACT_ATOMS: atom_id res chain seq x y z
N GLU A 1 -15.75 2.30 -11.80
CA GLU A 1 -16.84 1.75 -10.96
C GLU A 1 -16.31 0.84 -9.81
N MET A 2 -15.36 -0.06 -10.06
CA MET A 2 -14.86 -1.00 -9.03
C MET A 2 -14.18 -0.28 -7.85
N CYS A 3 -13.33 0.70 -8.10
CA CYS A 3 -12.64 1.46 -7.05
C CYS A 3 -13.57 2.32 -6.18
N ILE A 4 -14.68 2.83 -6.72
CA ILE A 4 -15.71 3.56 -5.96
C ILE A 4 -16.43 2.59 -5.02
N ARG A 5 -16.85 1.44 -5.56
CA ARG A 5 -17.50 0.37 -4.79
C ARG A 5 -16.65 -0.08 -3.61
N ASP A 6 -15.37 -0.31 -3.84
CA ASP A 6 -14.46 -0.85 -2.83
C ASP A 6 -14.23 0.16 -1.68
N ARG A 7 -14.04 1.47 -1.99
CA ARG A 7 -13.94 2.52 -0.97
C ARG A 7 -15.24 2.70 -0.19
N SER A 8 -16.37 2.65 -0.90
CA SER A 8 -17.70 2.70 -0.27
C SER A 8 -17.92 1.48 0.64
N TYR A 9 -17.41 0.31 0.25
CA TYR A 9 -17.46 -0.90 1.07
C TYR A 9 -16.62 -0.74 2.36
N ILE A 10 -15.40 -0.21 2.27
CA ILE A 10 -14.55 0.06 3.43
C ILE A 10 -15.24 1.07 4.37
N LEU A 11 -15.78 2.16 3.82
CA LEU A 11 -16.47 3.19 4.59
C LEU A 11 -17.67 2.62 5.36
N LYS A 12 -18.50 1.83 4.67
CA LYS A 12 -19.75 1.28 5.23
C LYS A 12 -19.49 0.19 6.27
N HIS A 13 -18.53 -0.69 6.02
CA HIS A 13 -18.32 -1.90 6.83
C HIS A 13 -17.14 -1.81 7.79
N ARG A 14 -16.38 -0.73 7.75
CA ARG A 14 -15.16 -0.55 8.56
C ARG A 14 -14.20 -1.73 8.46
N ILE A 15 -14.09 -2.30 7.26
CA ILE A 15 -13.26 -3.46 6.99
C ILE A 15 -11.78 -3.09 6.92
N SER A 16 -10.91 -3.97 7.41
CA SER A 16 -9.45 -3.89 7.21
C SER A 16 -9.06 -4.42 5.84
N ILE A 17 -7.98 -3.93 5.26
CA ILE A 17 -7.49 -4.43 3.97
C ILE A 17 -5.98 -4.60 3.95
N SER A 18 -5.54 -5.68 3.29
CA SER A 18 -4.17 -5.92 2.84
C SER A 18 -4.10 -5.87 1.33
N ARG A 19 -3.01 -5.34 0.79
CA ARG A 19 -2.84 -5.23 -0.66
C ARG A 19 -1.73 -6.16 -1.15
N TYR A 20 -2.03 -6.88 -2.22
CA TYR A 20 -1.07 -7.71 -2.94
C TYR A 20 -0.81 -7.11 -4.32
N GLY A 21 0.45 -6.97 -4.65
CA GLY A 21 0.95 -6.59 -5.96
C GLY A 21 1.98 -7.60 -6.45
N ASP A 22 2.77 -7.18 -7.42
CA ASP A 22 3.92 -7.92 -7.93
C ASP A 22 4.97 -8.18 -6.84
N GLY A 23 5.23 -7.20 -5.98
CA GLY A 23 6.22 -7.29 -4.90
C GLY A 23 5.89 -8.39 -3.88
N GLU A 24 4.65 -8.44 -3.37
CA GLU A 24 4.20 -9.47 -2.44
C GLU A 24 4.28 -10.86 -3.08
N ILE A 25 3.95 -11.00 -4.35
CA ILE A 25 4.02 -12.26 -5.08
C ILE A 25 5.48 -12.72 -5.24
N LEU A 26 6.38 -11.82 -5.59
CA LEU A 26 7.81 -12.14 -5.69
C LEU A 26 8.36 -12.62 -4.34
N LEU A 27 8.02 -11.94 -3.24
CA LEU A 27 8.42 -12.36 -1.89
C LEU A 27 7.83 -13.72 -1.50
N MET A 28 6.58 -14.02 -1.89
CA MET A 28 5.98 -15.33 -1.68
C MET A 28 6.73 -16.45 -2.39
N GLU A 29 7.43 -16.15 -3.47
CA GLU A 29 8.30 -17.09 -4.22
C GLU A 29 9.76 -17.06 -3.74
N GLY A 30 10.11 -16.24 -2.74
CA GLY A 30 11.45 -16.14 -2.17
C GLY A 30 12.37 -15.18 -2.95
N TYR A 31 11.81 -14.29 -3.77
CA TYR A 31 12.60 -13.26 -4.45
C TYR A 31 12.54 -11.94 -3.67
N PRO A 32 13.70 -11.26 -3.50
CA PRO A 32 13.74 -9.93 -2.88
C PRO A 32 13.13 -8.86 -3.79
N ILE A 33 12.71 -7.75 -3.18
CA ILE A 33 12.36 -6.52 -3.88
C ILE A 33 13.25 -5.38 -3.39
N GLY A 34 13.24 -4.23 -4.05
CA GLY A 34 14.20 -3.14 -3.83
C GLY A 34 14.38 -2.70 -2.37
N PHE A 35 13.31 -2.74 -1.56
CA PHE A 35 13.31 -2.27 -0.16
C PHE A 35 12.99 -3.37 0.87
N GLN A 36 12.81 -4.61 0.43
CA GLN A 36 12.57 -5.77 1.31
C GLN A 36 13.35 -6.97 0.79
N LYS A 37 14.30 -7.46 1.58
CA LYS A 37 15.01 -8.71 1.33
C LYS A 37 14.07 -9.90 1.45
N GLU A 38 14.48 -11.01 0.86
CA GLU A 38 13.82 -12.29 1.08
C GLU A 38 13.76 -12.62 2.57
N ASP A 39 12.62 -13.08 3.03
CA ASP A 39 12.38 -13.53 4.40
C ASP A 39 11.36 -14.67 4.38
N ALA A 40 11.77 -15.84 4.86
CA ALA A 40 10.93 -17.04 4.83
C ALA A 40 9.68 -16.92 5.71
N ALA A 41 9.77 -16.19 6.82
CA ALA A 41 8.63 -15.96 7.70
C ALA A 41 7.63 -15.00 7.05
N LEU A 42 8.11 -13.91 6.45
CA LEU A 42 7.26 -12.99 5.67
C LEU A 42 6.57 -13.72 4.52
N ALA A 43 7.33 -14.48 3.72
CA ALA A 43 6.81 -15.25 2.59
C ALA A 43 5.72 -16.24 3.03
N ARG A 44 5.90 -16.92 4.16
CA ARG A 44 4.90 -17.82 4.75
C ARG A 44 3.64 -17.05 5.15
N ARG A 45 3.79 -15.94 5.89
CA ARG A 45 2.65 -15.13 6.34
C ARG A 45 1.85 -14.58 5.17
N LEU A 46 2.51 -14.06 4.14
CA LEU A 46 1.83 -13.59 2.93
C LEU A 46 0.99 -14.71 2.28
N ARG A 47 1.55 -15.93 2.17
CA ARG A 47 0.80 -17.09 1.63
C ARG A 47 -0.38 -17.51 2.50
N GLU A 48 -0.23 -17.47 3.82
CA GLU A 48 -1.30 -17.79 4.78
C GLU A 48 -2.47 -16.81 4.67
N ILE A 49 -2.19 -15.51 4.66
CA ILE A 49 -3.20 -14.45 4.56
C ILE A 49 -3.95 -14.52 3.23
N ALA A 50 -3.24 -14.78 2.12
CA ALA A 50 -3.86 -14.92 0.81
C ALA A 50 -4.91 -16.05 0.75
N ARG A 51 -4.72 -17.11 1.55
CA ARG A 51 -5.55 -18.34 1.54
C ARG A 51 -6.61 -18.40 2.64
N ASN A 52 -6.43 -17.65 3.74
CA ASN A 52 -7.26 -17.73 4.92
C ASN A 52 -7.92 -16.37 5.21
N PRO A 53 -8.98 -16.02 4.49
CA PRO A 53 -9.70 -14.78 4.74
C PRO A 53 -10.37 -14.79 6.11
N ILE A 54 -10.37 -13.67 6.82
CA ILE A 54 -11.10 -13.47 8.06
C ILE A 54 -12.25 -12.46 7.86
N PRO A 55 -13.33 -12.52 8.65
CA PRO A 55 -14.52 -11.68 8.44
C PRO A 55 -14.22 -10.17 8.45
N GLN A 56 -13.29 -9.72 9.30
CA GLN A 56 -12.96 -8.31 9.52
C GLN A 56 -11.93 -7.76 8.53
N HIS A 57 -11.42 -8.60 7.60
CA HIS A 57 -10.34 -8.25 6.70
C HIS A 57 -10.65 -8.71 5.27
N ARG A 58 -10.18 -7.96 4.29
CA ARG A 58 -10.21 -8.34 2.86
C ARG A 58 -8.83 -8.20 2.24
N VAL A 59 -8.54 -9.16 1.41
CA VAL A 59 -7.37 -9.12 0.53
C VAL A 59 -7.72 -8.32 -0.71
N CYS A 60 -6.83 -7.41 -1.10
CA CYS A 60 -6.91 -6.71 -2.37
C CYS A 60 -5.91 -7.33 -3.35
N ILE A 61 -6.36 -7.55 -4.58
CA ILE A 61 -5.52 -8.02 -5.69
C ILE A 61 -5.64 -7.06 -6.88
N PRO A 62 -4.67 -7.01 -7.80
CA PRO A 62 -4.78 -6.19 -9.00
C PRO A 62 -5.96 -6.63 -9.87
N ASP A 63 -6.66 -5.68 -10.46
CA ASP A 63 -7.79 -5.94 -11.37
C ASP A 63 -7.38 -6.27 -12.80
N VAL A 64 -6.08 -6.46 -13.02
CA VAL A 64 -5.47 -6.76 -14.33
C VAL A 64 -6.02 -8.01 -15.02
N PHE A 65 -6.68 -8.90 -14.26
CA PHE A 65 -7.36 -10.09 -14.78
C PHE A 65 -8.67 -9.75 -15.51
N SER A 66 -9.29 -8.63 -15.19
CA SER A 66 -10.48 -8.12 -15.88
C SER A 66 -10.12 -7.28 -17.11
N GLY A 67 -8.82 -7.05 -17.36
CA GLY A 67 -8.28 -6.28 -18.46
C GLY A 67 -7.37 -5.15 -17.98
N ILE A 68 -6.59 -4.61 -18.91
CA ILE A 68 -5.60 -3.56 -18.64
C ILE A 68 -5.85 -2.28 -19.45
N SER A 69 -7.03 -2.14 -20.04
CA SER A 69 -7.36 -1.00 -20.92
C SER A 69 -7.50 0.33 -20.16
N SER A 70 -7.87 0.28 -18.88
CA SER A 70 -7.99 1.43 -17.97
C SER A 70 -6.65 2.04 -17.56
N TYR A 71 -5.56 1.31 -17.72
CA TYR A 71 -4.22 1.75 -17.35
C TYR A 71 -3.57 2.61 -18.43
N ASN A 72 -2.68 3.51 -18.06
CA ASN A 72 -1.81 4.23 -18.98
C ASN A 72 -0.84 3.29 -19.71
N LYS A 73 -0.09 3.80 -20.69
CA LYS A 73 0.79 2.98 -21.54
C LYS A 73 1.89 2.28 -20.73
N GLU A 74 2.50 3.00 -19.78
CA GLU A 74 3.60 2.49 -18.96
C GLU A 74 3.12 1.33 -18.09
N SER A 75 2.05 1.54 -17.33
CA SER A 75 1.46 0.52 -16.45
C SER A 75 0.94 -0.69 -17.23
N ARG A 76 0.38 -0.48 -18.44
CA ARG A 76 -0.01 -1.61 -19.32
C ARG A 76 1.19 -2.45 -19.74
N ASN A 77 2.30 -1.82 -20.11
CA ASN A 77 3.52 -2.55 -20.50
C ASN A 77 4.08 -3.34 -19.31
N PHE A 78 4.18 -2.70 -18.14
CA PHE A 78 4.61 -3.36 -16.91
C PHE A 78 3.76 -4.60 -16.61
N TRP A 79 2.43 -4.47 -16.59
CA TRP A 79 1.55 -5.60 -16.28
C TRP A 79 1.59 -6.69 -17.33
N LYS A 80 1.73 -6.35 -18.62
CA LYS A 80 1.95 -7.36 -19.67
C LYS A 80 3.24 -8.15 -19.45
N ASP A 81 4.32 -7.46 -19.15
CA ASP A 81 5.61 -8.12 -18.92
C ASP A 81 5.57 -8.99 -17.67
N PHE A 82 5.03 -8.48 -16.57
CA PHE A 82 4.89 -9.24 -15.33
C PHE A 82 3.99 -10.48 -15.51
N LEU A 83 2.81 -10.32 -16.09
CA LEU A 83 1.83 -11.41 -16.20
C LEU A 83 2.29 -12.52 -17.16
N PHE A 84 2.86 -12.15 -18.31
CA PHE A 84 3.12 -13.11 -19.39
C PHE A 84 4.59 -13.52 -19.50
N ARG A 85 5.54 -12.62 -19.30
CA ARG A 85 6.97 -12.94 -19.34
C ARG A 85 7.50 -13.36 -17.98
N GLY A 86 6.99 -12.77 -16.91
CA GLY A 86 7.38 -13.04 -15.53
C GLY A 86 6.58 -14.15 -14.83
N ASN A 87 5.79 -14.95 -15.54
CA ASN A 87 4.90 -15.97 -14.97
C ASN A 87 3.88 -15.44 -13.94
N GLY A 88 3.67 -14.14 -13.86
CA GLY A 88 2.80 -13.51 -12.86
C GLY A 88 1.39 -14.09 -12.85
N LEU A 89 0.81 -14.37 -14.03
CA LEU A 89 -0.52 -14.99 -14.12
C LEU A 89 -0.59 -16.37 -13.45
N THR A 90 0.42 -17.21 -13.67
CA THR A 90 0.50 -18.54 -13.03
C THR A 90 0.65 -18.41 -11.52
N LEU A 91 1.47 -17.47 -11.06
CA LEU A 91 1.69 -17.21 -9.63
C LEU A 91 0.43 -16.66 -8.95
N PHE A 92 -0.29 -15.73 -9.58
CA PHE A 92 -1.58 -15.29 -9.07
C PHE A 92 -2.56 -16.45 -8.94
N ASN A 93 -2.74 -17.27 -9.97
CA ASN A 93 -3.63 -18.43 -9.92
C ASN A 93 -3.22 -19.48 -8.87
N LYS A 94 -1.93 -19.57 -8.56
CA LYS A 94 -1.40 -20.45 -7.50
C LYS A 94 -1.85 -20.01 -6.10
N TYR A 95 -1.94 -18.70 -5.85
CA TYR A 95 -2.16 -18.14 -4.52
C TYR A 95 -3.56 -17.60 -4.30
N PHE A 96 -4.19 -17.06 -5.33
CA PHE A 96 -5.50 -16.42 -5.25
C PHE A 96 -6.53 -17.23 -6.05
N GLN A 97 -7.33 -17.97 -5.31
CA GLN A 97 -8.48 -18.69 -5.87
C GLN A 97 -9.72 -17.77 -5.86
N SER A 98 -10.89 -18.29 -6.21
CA SER A 98 -12.12 -17.49 -6.16
C SER A 98 -12.40 -16.95 -4.74
N GLY A 99 -12.59 -15.63 -4.62
CA GLY A 99 -12.89 -15.00 -3.35
C GLY A 99 -13.40 -13.56 -3.53
N PRO A 100 -13.95 -12.97 -2.46
CA PRO A 100 -14.42 -11.59 -2.49
C PRO A 100 -13.24 -10.62 -2.33
N TYR A 101 -12.37 -10.57 -3.33
CA TYR A 101 -11.24 -9.65 -3.35
C TYR A 101 -11.69 -8.22 -3.66
N LEU A 102 -10.96 -7.25 -3.09
CA LEU A 102 -11.00 -5.84 -3.47
C LEU A 102 -9.84 -5.53 -4.42
N ASN A 103 -9.87 -4.35 -5.01
CA ASN A 103 -8.84 -3.94 -5.96
C ASN A 103 -7.62 -3.32 -5.25
N THR A 104 -6.42 -3.85 -5.49
CA THR A 104 -5.16 -3.28 -4.98
C THR A 104 -4.92 -1.83 -5.42
N GLN A 105 -5.47 -1.41 -6.58
CA GLN A 105 -5.36 -0.04 -7.08
C GLN A 105 -6.20 0.97 -6.28
N ILE A 106 -6.89 0.54 -5.25
CA ILE A 106 -7.72 1.40 -4.40
C ILE A 106 -6.94 2.60 -3.83
N SER A 107 -5.65 2.47 -3.54
CA SER A 107 -4.76 3.54 -3.08
C SER A 107 -3.77 4.04 -4.15
N ARG A 108 -3.85 3.51 -5.39
CA ARG A 108 -3.11 3.98 -6.56
C ARG A 108 -4.11 4.50 -7.59
N PHE A 109 -4.66 5.66 -7.35
CA PHE A 109 -5.88 6.15 -8.01
C PHE A 109 -5.64 7.27 -9.02
N TYR A 110 -4.40 7.59 -9.35
CA TYR A 110 -4.10 8.73 -10.23
C TYR A 110 -3.08 8.39 -11.33
N GLU A 111 -1.82 8.10 -10.96
CA GLU A 111 -0.74 8.03 -11.95
C GLU A 111 -0.93 6.88 -12.94
N HIS A 112 -1.30 5.71 -12.44
CA HIS A 112 -1.47 4.50 -13.28
C HIS A 112 -2.67 4.55 -14.23
N LEU A 113 -3.65 5.43 -13.99
CA LEU A 113 -4.87 5.50 -14.77
C LEU A 113 -4.68 6.25 -16.07
N LYS A 114 -5.32 5.75 -17.15
CA LYS A 114 -5.44 6.45 -18.43
C LYS A 114 -6.43 7.62 -18.32
N ASP A 115 -7.58 7.37 -17.72
CA ASP A 115 -8.60 8.37 -17.42
C ASP A 115 -8.55 8.74 -15.94
N LYS A 116 -8.41 10.01 -15.64
CA LYS A 116 -8.24 10.56 -14.30
C LYS A 116 -9.46 11.35 -13.83
N THR A 117 -10.56 11.34 -14.59
CA THR A 117 -11.75 12.16 -14.33
C THR A 117 -12.43 11.82 -13.01
N GLU A 118 -12.40 10.56 -12.57
CA GLU A 118 -12.98 10.12 -11.32
C GLU A 118 -12.07 10.33 -10.08
N THR A 119 -10.81 10.75 -10.27
CA THR A 119 -9.85 10.93 -9.16
C THR A 119 -10.37 11.81 -8.02
N PRO A 120 -11.04 12.96 -8.29
CA PRO A 120 -11.61 13.76 -7.20
C PRO A 120 -12.63 13.00 -6.35
N GLN A 121 -13.43 12.12 -6.96
CA GLN A 121 -14.39 11.28 -6.24
C GLN A 121 -13.68 10.22 -5.39
N TYR A 122 -12.59 9.62 -5.88
CA TYR A 122 -11.78 8.69 -5.10
C TYR A 122 -11.18 9.36 -3.86
N ILE A 123 -10.65 10.56 -4.01
CA ILE A 123 -10.11 11.35 -2.90
C ILE A 123 -11.22 11.71 -1.90
N SER A 124 -12.39 12.13 -2.38
CA SER A 124 -13.53 12.44 -1.52
C SER A 124 -13.93 11.23 -0.66
N LEU A 125 -13.98 10.03 -1.22
CA LEU A 125 -14.28 8.81 -0.47
C LEU A 125 -13.20 8.48 0.57
N TRP A 126 -11.92 8.65 0.24
CA TRP A 126 -10.83 8.49 1.20
C TRP A 126 -10.94 9.47 2.35
N ARG A 127 -11.21 10.76 2.07
CA ARG A 127 -11.43 11.78 3.11
C ARG A 127 -12.62 11.43 4.01
N GLN A 128 -13.70 10.87 3.46
CA GLN A 128 -14.83 10.40 4.26
C GLN A 128 -14.44 9.23 5.18
N ILE A 129 -13.57 8.31 4.72
CA ILE A 129 -13.06 7.22 5.55
C ILE A 129 -12.24 7.76 6.74
N PHE A 130 -11.51 8.87 6.54
CA PHE A 130 -10.65 9.46 7.57
C PHE A 130 -11.37 10.47 8.46
N HIS A 131 -12.51 11.02 8.01
CA HIS A 131 -13.22 12.11 8.68
C HIS A 131 -13.68 11.70 10.08
N ASN A 132 -13.40 12.57 11.07
CA ASN A 132 -13.70 12.36 12.48
C ASN A 132 -13.14 11.05 13.08
N ARG A 133 -12.14 10.43 12.45
CA ARG A 133 -11.46 9.24 12.97
C ARG A 133 -10.17 9.63 13.68
N HIS A 134 -9.85 8.91 14.74
CA HIS A 134 -8.51 8.92 15.34
C HIS A 134 -7.60 8.04 14.50
N LEU A 135 -6.54 8.59 13.93
CA LEU A 135 -5.64 7.88 13.03
C LEU A 135 -4.34 7.50 13.72
N ILE A 136 -3.84 6.30 13.44
CA ILE A 136 -2.45 5.92 13.68
C ILE A 136 -1.81 5.66 12.32
N LEU A 137 -0.78 6.44 11.99
CA LEU A 137 0.00 6.26 10.77
C LEU A 137 1.24 5.43 11.09
N VAL A 138 1.32 4.21 10.54
CA VAL A 138 2.48 3.33 10.64
C VAL A 138 3.22 3.39 9.31
N GLU A 139 4.40 4.01 9.30
CA GLU A 139 5.06 4.39 8.05
C GLU A 139 6.58 4.26 8.11
N GLY A 140 7.21 4.01 6.96
CA GLY A 140 8.66 4.07 6.84
C GLY A 140 9.18 5.50 6.96
N THR A 141 10.40 5.68 7.44
CA THR A 141 11.04 6.99 7.72
C THR A 141 10.92 8.00 6.56
N GLY A 142 10.89 7.54 5.31
CA GLY A 142 10.77 8.40 4.13
C GLY A 142 9.35 8.68 3.65
N SER A 143 8.32 8.03 4.21
CA SER A 143 6.94 8.11 3.67
C SER A 143 6.26 9.43 3.97
N LYS A 144 6.34 9.93 5.22
CA LYS A 144 5.79 11.21 5.67
C LYS A 144 4.34 11.45 5.23
N LEU A 145 3.46 10.46 5.46
CA LEU A 145 2.05 10.49 5.07
C LEU A 145 1.35 11.77 5.55
N GLY A 146 0.68 12.48 4.64
CA GLY A 146 -0.06 13.71 4.93
C GLY A 146 0.80 14.91 5.36
N PHE A 147 2.11 14.85 5.19
CA PHE A 147 2.99 15.96 5.54
C PHE A 147 2.91 17.04 4.44
N HIS A 148 2.60 18.27 4.81
CA HIS A 148 2.39 19.40 3.88
C HIS A 148 1.27 19.22 2.85
N ASN A 149 0.28 18.38 3.13
CA ASN A 149 -0.95 18.32 2.34
C ASN A 149 -2.19 18.11 3.24
N ASP A 150 -3.36 18.18 2.65
CA ASP A 150 -4.65 18.14 3.32
C ASP A 150 -5.38 16.79 3.19
N LEU A 151 -4.67 15.71 2.82
CA LEU A 151 -5.27 14.38 2.64
C LEU A 151 -6.01 13.89 3.89
N PHE A 152 -5.46 14.16 5.07
CA PHE A 152 -6.03 13.78 6.37
C PHE A 152 -6.73 14.93 7.10
N GLU A 153 -7.03 16.01 6.40
CA GLU A 153 -7.84 17.11 6.96
C GLU A 153 -9.20 16.58 7.39
N GLY A 154 -9.62 16.94 8.59
CA GLY A 154 -10.86 16.42 9.18
C GLY A 154 -10.70 15.15 10.00
N ALA A 155 -9.50 14.56 10.13
CA ALA A 155 -9.23 13.53 11.14
C ALA A 155 -9.33 14.13 12.55
N ALA A 156 -9.89 13.36 13.50
CA ALA A 156 -10.05 13.82 14.89
C ALA A 156 -8.69 13.95 15.60
N SER A 157 -7.75 13.07 15.31
CA SER A 157 -6.36 13.15 15.77
C SER A 157 -5.46 12.25 14.91
N ILE A 158 -4.17 12.54 14.91
CA ILE A 158 -3.16 11.74 14.21
C ILE A 158 -2.03 11.40 15.17
N ARG A 159 -1.73 10.11 15.30
CA ARG A 159 -0.51 9.59 15.96
C ARG A 159 0.37 8.95 14.90
N ARG A 160 1.69 8.94 15.12
CA ARG A 160 2.64 8.32 14.18
C ARG A 160 3.49 7.26 14.85
N ILE A 161 3.79 6.21 14.09
CA ILE A 161 4.78 5.19 14.40
C ILE A 161 5.71 5.16 13.19
N VAL A 162 6.94 5.64 13.37
CA VAL A 162 7.96 5.70 12.32
C VAL A 162 8.81 4.44 12.42
N CYS A 163 8.88 3.71 11.32
CA CYS A 163 9.56 2.43 11.18
C CYS A 163 10.74 2.55 10.20
N PRO A 164 11.64 1.55 10.14
CA PRO A 164 12.65 1.49 9.09
C PRO A 164 12.00 1.53 7.69
N ALA A 165 12.60 2.30 6.78
CA ALA A 165 12.14 2.38 5.39
C ALA A 165 12.39 1.09 4.61
N GLU A 166 13.40 0.32 5.01
CA GLU A 166 13.79 -0.94 4.39
C GLU A 166 13.75 -2.07 5.40
N ASN A 167 13.41 -3.27 4.93
CA ASN A 167 13.38 -4.49 5.74
C ASN A 167 12.58 -4.35 7.04
N ALA A 168 11.46 -3.63 7.00
CA ALA A 168 10.65 -3.35 8.18
C ALA A 168 10.16 -4.64 8.88
N PHE A 169 10.04 -5.74 8.14
CA PHE A 169 9.63 -7.03 8.70
C PHE A 169 10.61 -7.58 9.75
N ASN A 170 11.88 -7.19 9.72
CA ASN A 170 12.84 -7.56 10.78
C ASN A 170 12.40 -7.06 12.17
N TYR A 171 11.56 -6.05 12.22
CA TYR A 171 11.07 -5.43 13.47
C TYR A 171 9.57 -5.70 13.68
N TYR A 172 9.03 -6.68 12.98
CA TYR A 172 7.58 -6.92 12.88
C TYR A 172 6.89 -6.98 14.24
N HIS A 173 7.38 -7.81 15.16
CA HIS A 173 6.77 -7.99 16.48
C HIS A 173 6.72 -6.69 17.30
N ALA A 174 7.82 -5.94 17.30
CA ALA A 174 7.87 -4.64 17.99
C ALA A 174 6.91 -3.62 17.36
N ILE A 175 6.77 -3.62 16.02
CA ILE A 175 5.84 -2.75 15.30
C ILE A 175 4.39 -3.12 15.66
N LEU A 176 4.03 -4.41 15.64
CA LEU A 176 2.70 -4.89 15.99
C LEU A 176 2.35 -4.53 17.43
N GLU A 177 3.20 -4.88 18.41
CA GLU A 177 3.00 -4.60 19.83
C GLU A 177 2.85 -3.09 20.10
N THR A 178 3.73 -2.26 19.52
CA THR A 178 3.66 -0.80 19.64
C THR A 178 2.36 -0.25 19.06
N THR A 179 1.91 -0.79 17.92
CA THR A 179 0.68 -0.35 17.28
C THR A 179 -0.53 -0.72 18.10
N LEU A 180 -0.59 -1.96 18.61
CA LEU A 180 -1.67 -2.42 19.48
C LEU A 180 -1.73 -1.62 20.79
N ASP A 181 -0.57 -1.32 21.39
CA ASP A 181 -0.51 -0.51 22.61
C ASP A 181 -1.04 0.90 22.38
N LYS A 182 -0.62 1.55 21.29
CA LYS A 182 -1.10 2.89 20.91
C LYS A 182 -2.59 2.92 20.52
N ALA A 183 -3.15 1.79 20.08
CA ALA A 183 -4.55 1.67 19.70
C ALA A 183 -5.49 1.40 20.89
N LYS A 184 -4.96 1.18 22.09
CA LYS A 184 -5.79 0.93 23.29
C LYS A 184 -6.63 2.14 23.68
N GLY A 185 -7.83 1.88 24.14
CA GLY A 185 -8.71 2.85 24.79
C GLY A 185 -9.53 3.74 23.87
N MET A 186 -9.33 3.67 22.55
CA MET A 186 -10.10 4.46 21.58
C MET A 186 -10.31 3.69 20.26
N ASP A 187 -11.32 4.06 19.48
CA ASP A 187 -11.57 3.52 18.14
C ASP A 187 -10.64 4.15 17.12
N PHE A 188 -9.44 3.60 17.02
CA PHE A 188 -8.45 4.04 16.03
C PHE A 188 -8.64 3.36 14.67
N LEU A 189 -8.36 4.11 13.61
CA LEU A 189 -8.08 3.58 12.28
C LEU A 189 -6.57 3.61 12.04
N VAL A 190 -5.97 2.45 11.81
CA VAL A 190 -4.53 2.34 11.52
C VAL A 190 -4.31 2.38 10.02
N LEU A 191 -3.52 3.34 9.54
CA LEU A 191 -3.12 3.47 8.14
C LEU A 191 -1.65 3.06 8.02
N ILE A 192 -1.36 2.13 7.12
CA ILE A 192 -0.04 1.50 7.05
C ILE A 192 0.59 1.74 5.68
N ALA A 193 1.79 2.32 5.66
CA ALA A 193 2.62 2.52 4.47
C ALA A 193 4.02 1.94 4.73
N LEU A 194 4.14 0.61 4.68
CA LEU A 194 5.33 -0.12 5.13
C LEU A 194 5.69 -1.29 4.20
N GLY A 195 5.40 -1.14 2.91
CA GLY A 195 5.62 -2.18 1.90
C GLY A 195 4.94 -3.51 2.29
N PRO A 196 5.53 -4.66 1.98
CA PRO A 196 4.92 -5.97 2.24
C PRO A 196 4.67 -6.27 3.72
N THR A 197 5.37 -5.58 4.63
CA THR A 197 5.09 -5.64 6.07
C THR A 197 3.69 -5.12 6.39
N ALA A 198 3.20 -4.12 5.63
CA ALA A 198 1.86 -3.57 5.78
C ALA A 198 0.77 -4.63 5.54
N THR A 199 0.98 -5.51 4.56
CA THR A 199 0.06 -6.60 4.22
C THR A 199 -0.18 -7.53 5.42
N VAL A 200 0.90 -7.94 6.12
CA VAL A 200 0.82 -8.80 7.30
C VAL A 200 0.26 -8.04 8.50
N LEU A 201 0.74 -6.82 8.73
CA LEU A 201 0.34 -6.00 9.87
C LEU A 201 -1.16 -5.65 9.81
N ALA A 202 -1.70 -5.35 8.64
CA ALA A 202 -3.11 -5.04 8.49
C ALA A 202 -4.02 -6.24 8.82
N HIS A 203 -3.61 -7.45 8.46
CA HIS A 203 -4.32 -8.66 8.82
C HIS A 203 -4.28 -8.91 10.34
N ASP A 204 -3.10 -8.87 10.94
CA ASP A 204 -2.94 -9.23 12.35
C ASP A 204 -3.59 -8.18 13.28
N LEU A 205 -3.56 -6.89 12.91
CA LEU A 205 -4.34 -5.88 13.63
C LEU A 205 -5.85 -6.14 13.54
N ALA A 206 -6.35 -6.59 12.38
CA ALA A 206 -7.75 -6.96 12.21
C ALA A 206 -8.14 -8.16 13.09
N GLU A 207 -7.27 -9.17 13.25
CA GLU A 207 -7.48 -10.28 14.18
C GLU A 207 -7.60 -9.81 15.63
N HIS A 208 -6.92 -8.72 15.99
CA HIS A 208 -7.01 -8.08 17.30
C HIS A 208 -8.15 -7.05 17.42
N GLY A 209 -9.05 -6.98 16.43
CA GLY A 209 -10.21 -6.07 16.44
C GLY A 209 -9.86 -4.61 16.12
N VAL A 210 -8.67 -4.31 15.62
CA VAL A 210 -8.25 -2.97 15.24
C VAL A 210 -8.39 -2.79 13.73
N GLN A 211 -9.26 -1.86 13.30
CA GLN A 211 -9.39 -1.54 11.87
C GLN A 211 -8.08 -1.00 11.30
N SER A 212 -7.60 -1.59 10.23
CA SER A 212 -6.32 -1.26 9.62
C SER A 212 -6.38 -1.32 8.09
N ILE A 213 -5.75 -0.37 7.45
CA ILE A 213 -5.74 -0.23 5.99
C ILE A 213 -4.29 -0.12 5.51
N ASP A 214 -3.85 -1.07 4.70
CA ASP A 214 -2.66 -0.90 3.89
C ASP A 214 -2.93 0.15 2.82
N VAL A 215 -2.43 1.36 3.03
CA VAL A 215 -2.63 2.50 2.13
C VAL A 215 -1.50 2.64 1.10
N GLY A 216 -0.36 1.99 1.31
CA GLY A 216 0.81 2.05 0.42
C GLY A 216 1.13 3.47 -0.03
N HIS A 217 1.05 3.73 -1.34
CA HIS A 217 1.42 5.00 -1.97
C HIS A 217 0.31 6.06 -2.01
N ILE A 218 -0.72 5.97 -1.18
CA ILE A 218 -1.89 6.89 -1.24
C ILE A 218 -1.49 8.37 -1.23
N ASP A 219 -0.49 8.72 -0.43
CA ASP A 219 -0.02 10.09 -0.26
C ASP A 219 0.75 10.59 -1.49
N ILE A 220 1.58 9.72 -2.09
CA ILE A 220 2.29 10.02 -3.35
C ILE A 220 1.30 10.22 -4.49
N GLU A 221 0.29 9.37 -4.62
CA GLU A 221 -0.78 9.51 -5.61
C GLU A 221 -1.57 10.81 -5.42
N TYR A 222 -1.80 11.20 -4.17
CA TYR A 222 -2.46 12.45 -3.84
C TYR A 222 -1.62 13.67 -4.24
N GLU A 223 -0.32 13.66 -3.97
CA GLU A 223 0.60 14.71 -4.39
C GLU A 223 0.69 14.82 -5.92
N TRP A 224 0.80 13.69 -6.64
CA TRP A 224 0.78 13.69 -8.09
C TRP A 224 -0.53 14.26 -8.65
N PHE A 225 -1.65 13.97 -8.01
CA PHE A 225 -2.93 14.61 -8.36
C PHE A 225 -2.89 16.13 -8.16
N GLN A 226 -2.42 16.61 -7.01
CA GLN A 226 -2.32 18.04 -6.71
C GLN A 226 -1.39 18.76 -7.72
N MET A 227 -0.29 18.13 -8.07
CA MET A 227 0.66 18.63 -9.06
C MET A 227 0.16 18.48 -10.51
N LYS A 228 -0.97 17.83 -10.75
CA LYS A 228 -1.46 17.44 -12.09
C LYS A 228 -0.39 16.71 -12.90
N ALA A 229 0.37 15.86 -12.25
CA ALA A 229 1.48 15.14 -12.87
C ALA A 229 0.99 14.23 -13.99
N THR A 230 1.70 14.22 -15.10
CA THR A 230 1.42 13.37 -16.27
C THR A 230 2.28 12.10 -16.31
N SER A 231 3.26 12.01 -15.43
CA SER A 231 4.16 10.88 -15.23
C SER A 231 4.65 10.86 -13.78
N LYS A 232 5.35 9.80 -13.40
CA LYS A 232 5.99 9.72 -12.08
C LYS A 232 7.06 10.80 -11.97
N VAL A 233 6.93 11.67 -10.98
CA VAL A 233 7.87 12.76 -10.68
C VAL A 233 8.26 12.71 -9.22
N PRO A 234 9.44 13.23 -8.84
CA PRO A 234 9.81 13.37 -7.44
C PRO A 234 8.77 14.20 -6.67
N VAL A 235 8.44 13.73 -5.48
CA VAL A 235 7.56 14.47 -4.56
C VAL A 235 8.44 15.09 -3.48
N PRO A 236 8.40 16.42 -3.28
CA PRO A 236 9.21 17.07 -2.27
C PRO A 236 9.06 16.42 -0.90
N TRP A 237 10.19 16.23 -0.20
CA TRP A 237 10.27 15.70 1.17
C TRP A 237 9.88 14.22 1.32
N ARG A 238 9.54 13.50 0.24
CA ARG A 238 9.13 12.09 0.27
C ARG A 238 10.05 11.22 -0.55
N TYR A 239 10.18 9.98 -0.11
CA TYR A 239 10.85 8.95 -0.88
C TYR A 239 9.84 8.30 -1.84
N VAL A 240 10.14 8.34 -3.13
CA VAL A 240 9.33 7.73 -4.19
C VAL A 240 10.08 6.51 -4.71
N ASN A 241 9.68 5.32 -4.28
CA ASN A 241 10.35 4.05 -4.59
C ASN A 241 10.58 3.84 -6.09
N GLU A 242 9.59 4.18 -6.91
CA GLU A 242 9.63 3.98 -8.35
C GLU A 242 10.70 4.82 -9.05
N LEU A 243 11.17 5.90 -8.41
CA LEU A 243 12.22 6.77 -8.95
C LEU A 243 13.59 6.41 -8.40
N SER A 244 13.69 5.74 -7.26
CA SER A 244 14.97 5.37 -6.65
C SER A 244 15.74 4.33 -7.48
N LEU A 245 15.05 3.53 -8.27
CA LEU A 245 15.66 2.54 -9.17
C LEU A 245 16.38 3.17 -10.36
N ILE A 246 16.11 4.45 -10.65
CA ILE A 246 16.74 5.20 -11.76
C ILE A 246 18.09 5.81 -11.32
N HIS A 247 18.31 5.98 -10.02
CA HIS A 247 19.53 6.63 -9.47
C HIS A 247 20.66 5.69 -9.04
N ILE A 248 20.57 4.38 -9.31
CA ILE A 248 21.63 3.41 -8.96
C ILE A 248 22.88 3.55 -9.87
N SER A 249 22.88 4.44 -10.86
CA SER A 249 23.99 4.63 -11.80
C SER A 249 24.98 5.79 -11.49
N GLU A 250 24.80 6.53 -10.40
CA GLU A 250 25.82 7.54 -10.00
C GLU A 250 26.64 7.05 -8.78
N PRO A 251 27.98 6.95 -8.93
CA PRO A 251 28.84 6.62 -7.80
C PRO A 251 28.85 7.77 -6.81
N THR A 252 28.46 7.51 -5.57
CA THR A 252 28.55 8.43 -4.43
C THR A 252 29.94 9.01 -4.35
N ARG A 253 30.12 10.28 -4.66
CA ARG A 253 31.33 11.02 -4.30
C ARG A 253 31.45 11.03 -2.77
N ARG A 254 32.43 10.31 -2.26
CA ARG A 254 32.86 10.43 -0.86
C ARG A 254 33.26 11.88 -0.62
N VAL A 255 32.51 12.58 0.23
CA VAL A 255 33.01 13.82 0.84
C VAL A 255 34.01 13.38 1.92
N VAL A 256 35.28 13.56 1.62
CA VAL A 256 36.35 13.48 2.63
C VAL A 256 36.31 14.80 3.37
N ILE A 257 35.92 14.77 4.64
CA ILE A 257 36.09 15.90 5.55
C ILE A 257 37.50 15.76 6.13
N SER A 258 38.35 16.73 5.79
CA SER A 258 39.64 16.96 6.40
C SER A 258 39.49 17.72 7.73
#